data_a02a12eec5df58b83713fcc0a5335c95
#
_entry.id   a02a12eec5df58b83713fcc0a5335c95
#
_cell.length_a   1.000
_cell.length_b   1.000
_cell.length_c   1.000
_cell.angle_alpha   90.00
_cell.angle_beta   90.00
_cell.angle_gamma   90.00
#
_symmetry.space_group_name_H-M   'P 1'
#
loop_
_entity.id
_entity.type
_entity.pdbx_description
1 polymer ?
#
loop_
_entity_poly.entity_id
_entity_poly.type
_entity_poly.pdbx_seq_one_letter_code
_entity_poly.pdbx_strand_id
1 'polypeptide(L)'
;MKFSLALLLIAFSSILVLGQDPTQDQKTPAEKYFSDVELLNQDGEKLKFYSDVLKNKIVVINTFFTTCTSICPPMNRNFEKIQEALGDRLGKDVFLVSISVDPATDTPTRLKEYGKRFHARPGWLFLTGKKENVDWALYKLGQYVETKDDHTNIFIIGNEPKGLWKKAFGLAKAEELIRIVEDVINDRM
;
A
#
# COMPACT_ATOMS: atom_id res chain seq x y z
N MET A 1 -55.50 -68.20 18.81
CA MET A 1 -54.34 -67.30 19.13
C MET A 1 -53.94 -66.59 17.84
N LYS A 2 -54.25 -65.30 17.70
CA LYS A 2 -53.94 -64.49 16.52
C LYS A 2 -52.83 -63.51 16.93
N PHE A 3 -51.59 -63.66 16.37
CA PHE A 3 -50.53 -62.75 16.55
C PHE A 3 -50.62 -61.66 15.45
N SER A 4 -50.89 -60.45 15.89
CA SER A 4 -50.84 -59.25 15.01
C SER A 4 -49.40 -58.75 15.01
N LEU A 5 -48.79 -58.75 13.82
CA LEU A 5 -47.46 -58.19 13.55
C LEU A 5 -47.62 -56.70 13.20
N ALA A 6 -47.24 -55.84 14.12
CA ALA A 6 -47.23 -54.39 13.88
C ALA A 6 -45.92 -54.03 13.17
N LEU A 7 -46.04 -53.56 11.94
CA LEU A 7 -44.90 -53.04 11.13
C LEU A 7 -44.62 -51.63 11.56
N LEU A 8 -43.46 -51.38 12.19
CA LEU A 8 -42.96 -50.07 12.57
C LEU A 8 -42.21 -49.45 11.37
N LEU A 9 -42.82 -48.49 10.68
CA LEU A 9 -42.19 -47.70 9.63
C LEU A 9 -41.34 -46.62 10.25
N ILE A 10 -40.01 -46.80 10.24
CA ILE A 10 -39.04 -45.76 10.62
C ILE A 10 -38.83 -44.85 9.40
N ALA A 11 -39.41 -43.66 9.43
CA ALA A 11 -39.16 -42.61 8.45
C ALA A 11 -37.75 -42.04 8.67
N PHE A 12 -36.84 -42.37 7.77
CA PHE A 12 -35.48 -41.78 7.77
C PHE A 12 -35.56 -40.38 7.16
N SER A 13 -35.62 -39.38 8.03
CA SER A 13 -35.65 -37.97 7.63
C SER A 13 -34.22 -37.56 7.25
N SER A 14 -33.92 -37.55 5.95
CA SER A 14 -32.61 -37.05 5.44
C SER A 14 -32.57 -35.53 5.62
N ILE A 15 -31.85 -35.08 6.64
CA ILE A 15 -31.52 -33.67 6.82
C ILE A 15 -30.48 -33.30 5.74
N LEU A 16 -30.94 -32.59 4.72
CA LEU A 16 -30.04 -31.92 3.76
C LEU A 16 -29.30 -30.81 4.53
N VAL A 17 -28.09 -31.09 4.95
CA VAL A 17 -27.18 -30.04 5.40
C VAL A 17 -26.75 -29.26 4.16
N LEU A 18 -27.41 -28.14 3.90
CA LEU A 18 -26.92 -27.13 2.95
C LEU A 18 -25.59 -26.61 3.50
N GLY A 19 -24.49 -27.17 2.97
CA GLY A 19 -23.16 -26.67 3.21
C GLY A 19 -23.10 -25.20 2.77
N GLN A 20 -22.99 -24.30 3.70
CA GLN A 20 -22.62 -22.93 3.40
C GLN A 20 -21.23 -22.96 2.81
N ASP A 21 -21.10 -22.55 1.55
CA ASP A 21 -19.84 -22.41 0.85
C ASP A 21 -18.99 -21.39 1.63
N PRO A 22 -17.81 -21.77 2.19
CA PRO A 22 -17.01 -20.86 3.01
C PRO A 22 -16.22 -19.84 2.18
N THR A 23 -16.50 -19.69 0.90
CA THR A 23 -15.87 -18.70 0.02
C THR A 23 -16.65 -17.38 -0.07
N GLN A 24 -17.23 -16.90 1.02
CA GLN A 24 -17.49 -15.47 1.10
C GLN A 24 -16.14 -14.79 1.27
N ASP A 25 -15.74 -14.06 0.23
CA ASP A 25 -14.58 -13.18 0.11
C ASP A 25 -14.57 -12.15 1.27
N GLN A 26 -14.17 -12.61 2.47
CA GLN A 26 -14.10 -11.75 3.65
C GLN A 26 -12.81 -10.94 3.54
N LYS A 27 -12.96 -9.68 3.09
CA LYS A 27 -11.87 -8.70 3.08
C LYS A 27 -11.11 -8.71 4.40
N THR A 28 -9.79 -8.76 4.32
CA THR A 28 -8.92 -8.68 5.49
C THR A 28 -9.11 -7.35 6.25
N PRO A 29 -8.73 -7.25 7.52
CA PRO A 29 -8.75 -5.98 8.24
C PRO A 29 -7.97 -4.87 7.52
N ALA A 30 -6.81 -5.20 6.95
CA ALA A 30 -6.00 -4.26 6.16
C ALA A 30 -6.73 -3.80 4.89
N GLU A 31 -7.37 -4.70 4.15
CA GLU A 31 -8.15 -4.37 2.96
C GLU A 31 -9.37 -3.49 3.29
N LYS A 32 -10.02 -3.73 4.43
CA LYS A 32 -11.12 -2.88 4.90
C LYS A 32 -10.63 -1.49 5.31
N TYR A 33 -9.44 -1.41 5.91
CA TYR A 33 -8.85 -0.15 6.37
C TYR A 33 -8.36 0.71 5.22
N PHE A 34 -7.47 0.18 4.37
CA PHE A 34 -6.86 0.95 3.29
C PHE A 34 -7.78 1.15 2.08
N SER A 35 -8.64 0.16 1.79
CA SER A 35 -9.55 0.11 0.63
C SER A 35 -8.88 0.33 -0.74
N ASP A 36 -9.61 0.01 -1.80
CA ASP A 36 -9.14 0.05 -3.18
C ASP A 36 -9.59 1.32 -3.92
N VAL A 37 -9.21 2.48 -3.40
CA VAL A 37 -9.36 3.71 -4.19
C VAL A 37 -8.42 3.67 -5.40
N GLU A 38 -8.90 4.16 -6.56
CA GLU A 38 -8.12 4.18 -7.79
C GLU A 38 -7.14 5.34 -7.79
N LEU A 39 -5.86 5.05 -7.99
CA LEU A 39 -4.78 6.01 -8.21
C LEU A 39 -4.19 5.81 -9.61
N LEU A 40 -3.43 6.78 -10.09
CA LEU A 40 -2.69 6.70 -11.34
C LEU A 40 -1.18 6.71 -11.03
N ASN A 41 -0.43 5.85 -11.68
CA ASN A 41 1.03 5.91 -11.61
C ASN A 41 1.61 6.89 -12.65
N GLN A 42 2.92 7.04 -12.68
CA GLN A 42 3.66 7.90 -13.62
C GLN A 42 3.52 7.50 -15.09
N ASP A 43 3.04 6.30 -15.38
CA ASP A 43 2.79 5.79 -16.72
C ASP A 43 1.32 5.92 -17.14
N GLY A 44 0.48 6.47 -16.25
CA GLY A 44 -0.96 6.64 -16.47
C GLY A 44 -1.76 5.37 -16.23
N GLU A 45 -1.15 4.33 -15.67
CA GLU A 45 -1.85 3.08 -15.33
C GLU A 45 -2.67 3.27 -14.05
N LYS A 46 -3.86 2.68 -14.05
CA LYS A 46 -4.77 2.66 -12.90
C LYS A 46 -4.35 1.58 -11.92
N LEU A 47 -4.14 1.97 -10.68
CA LEU A 47 -3.77 1.09 -9.58
C LEU A 47 -4.79 1.21 -8.44
N LYS A 48 -5.17 0.08 -7.88
CA LYS A 48 -5.95 -0.01 -6.64
C LYS A 48 -5.02 0.15 -5.45
N PHE A 49 -5.29 1.12 -4.60
CA PHE A 49 -4.36 1.51 -3.54
C PHE A 49 -3.97 0.35 -2.62
N TYR A 50 -4.92 -0.44 -2.15
CA TYR A 50 -4.56 -1.59 -1.33
C TYR A 50 -4.04 -2.76 -2.17
N SER A 51 -4.85 -3.24 -3.12
CA SER A 51 -4.57 -4.49 -3.84
C SER A 51 -3.30 -4.45 -4.70
N ASP A 52 -3.01 -3.29 -5.35
CA ASP A 52 -1.90 -3.19 -6.30
C ASP A 52 -0.67 -2.51 -5.68
N VAL A 53 -0.84 -1.63 -4.67
CA VAL A 53 0.28 -0.87 -4.11
C VAL A 53 0.78 -1.46 -2.78
N LEU A 54 -0.12 -1.91 -1.89
CA LEU A 54 0.26 -2.31 -0.53
C LEU A 54 0.25 -3.82 -0.30
N LYS A 55 -0.76 -4.53 -0.78
CA LYS A 55 -1.03 -5.93 -0.46
C LYS A 55 0.16 -6.84 -0.78
N ASN A 56 0.59 -7.62 0.21
CA ASN A 56 1.72 -8.56 0.13
C ASN A 56 3.07 -7.90 -0.21
N LYS A 57 3.23 -6.61 0.09
CA LYS A 57 4.47 -5.89 -0.22
C LYS A 57 5.08 -5.25 1.02
N ILE A 58 6.38 -5.01 0.92
CA ILE A 58 7.09 -4.06 1.79
C ILE A 58 7.18 -2.75 1.03
N VAL A 59 6.75 -1.66 1.67
CA VAL A 59 6.69 -0.35 1.02
C VAL A 59 7.42 0.70 1.85
N VAL A 60 8.12 1.60 1.15
CA VAL A 60 8.63 2.84 1.73
C VAL A 60 7.89 3.97 1.05
N ILE A 61 7.10 4.74 1.82
CA ILE A 61 6.18 5.74 1.29
C ILE A 61 6.62 7.12 1.74
N ASN A 62 6.63 8.10 0.81
CA ASN A 62 6.71 9.51 1.13
C ASN A 62 5.60 10.29 0.42
N THR A 63 5.38 11.52 0.89
CA THR A 63 4.53 12.50 0.24
C THR A 63 5.39 13.61 -0.39
N PHE A 64 4.94 14.16 -1.51
CA PHE A 64 5.66 15.19 -2.24
C PHE A 64 4.72 15.97 -3.18
N PHE A 65 5.24 17.00 -3.83
CA PHE A 65 4.64 17.58 -5.04
C PHE A 65 5.75 18.09 -5.97
N THR A 66 5.51 18.05 -7.29
CA THR A 66 6.57 18.27 -8.29
C THR A 66 7.14 19.69 -8.29
N THR A 67 6.40 20.67 -7.78
CA THR A 67 6.80 22.08 -7.68
C THR A 67 7.45 22.44 -6.36
N CYS A 68 7.60 21.50 -5.42
CA CYS A 68 8.31 21.70 -4.17
C CYS A 68 9.81 21.91 -4.41
N THR A 69 10.37 22.99 -3.88
CA THR A 69 11.80 23.34 -4.03
C THR A 69 12.59 23.20 -2.73
N SER A 70 11.93 22.92 -1.62
CA SER A 70 12.55 22.91 -0.30
C SER A 70 12.85 21.48 0.19
N ILE A 71 11.87 20.81 0.82
CA ILE A 71 12.11 19.54 1.52
C ILE A 71 11.96 18.30 0.61
N CYS A 72 11.15 18.35 -0.45
CA CYS A 72 10.96 17.19 -1.33
C CYS A 72 12.26 16.76 -2.05
N PRO A 73 13.10 17.65 -2.61
CA PRO A 73 14.33 17.22 -3.26
C PRO A 73 15.27 16.44 -2.35
N PRO A 74 15.63 16.89 -1.13
CA PRO A 74 16.48 16.08 -0.24
C PRO A 74 15.83 14.78 0.22
N MET A 75 14.51 14.74 0.44
CA MET A 75 13.80 13.50 0.75
C MET A 75 13.90 12.49 -0.40
N ASN A 76 13.67 12.93 -1.65
CA ASN A 76 13.77 12.04 -2.81
C ASN A 76 15.20 11.60 -3.12
N ARG A 77 16.22 12.40 -2.77
CA ARG A 77 17.62 11.92 -2.79
C ARG A 77 17.87 10.82 -1.77
N ASN A 78 17.20 10.84 -0.63
CA ASN A 78 17.25 9.73 0.32
C ASN A 78 16.55 8.50 -0.26
N PHE A 79 15.42 8.66 -0.98
CA PHE A 79 14.78 7.56 -1.72
C PHE A 79 15.70 6.96 -2.79
N GLU A 80 16.43 7.79 -3.53
CA GLU A 80 17.44 7.34 -4.50
C GLU A 80 18.52 6.47 -3.83
N LYS A 81 19.03 6.87 -2.66
CA LYS A 81 19.99 6.07 -1.90
C LYS A 81 19.39 4.78 -1.33
N ILE A 82 18.15 4.81 -0.87
CA ILE A 82 17.42 3.61 -0.44
C ILE A 82 17.23 2.67 -1.65
N GLN A 83 16.87 3.19 -2.83
CA GLN A 83 16.78 2.44 -4.07
C GLN A 83 18.09 1.72 -4.40
N GLU A 84 19.24 2.40 -4.28
CA GLU A 84 20.56 1.83 -4.51
C GLU A 84 20.85 0.69 -3.52
N ALA A 85 20.56 0.90 -2.23
CA ALA A 85 20.79 -0.09 -1.18
C ALA A 85 19.90 -1.34 -1.34
N LEU A 86 18.67 -1.18 -1.83
CA LEU A 86 17.75 -2.28 -2.08
C LEU A 86 18.22 -3.18 -3.25
N GLY A 87 18.95 -2.66 -4.21
CA GLY A 87 19.45 -3.42 -5.35
C GLY A 87 18.33 -4.14 -6.10
N ASP A 88 18.49 -5.47 -6.24
CA ASP A 88 17.54 -6.34 -6.95
C ASP A 88 16.24 -6.64 -6.18
N ARG A 89 16.11 -6.20 -4.95
CA ARG A 89 14.88 -6.33 -4.14
C ARG A 89 13.83 -5.31 -4.54
N LEU A 90 14.26 -4.16 -5.07
CA LEU A 90 13.36 -3.12 -5.55
C LEU A 90 12.50 -3.65 -6.70
N GLY A 91 11.19 -3.50 -6.57
CA GLY A 91 10.21 -3.97 -7.56
C GLY A 91 9.89 -5.46 -7.49
N LYS A 92 10.48 -6.20 -6.53
CA LYS A 92 10.14 -7.61 -6.27
C LYS A 92 9.35 -7.73 -4.96
N ASP A 93 10.00 -7.53 -3.85
CA ASP A 93 9.41 -7.62 -2.51
C ASP A 93 9.35 -6.27 -1.79
N VAL A 94 10.16 -5.29 -2.21
CA VAL A 94 10.19 -3.93 -1.66
C VAL A 94 9.90 -2.91 -2.75
N PHE A 95 9.01 -1.96 -2.45
CA PHE A 95 8.61 -0.90 -3.37
C PHE A 95 8.80 0.46 -2.73
N LEU A 96 9.26 1.43 -3.51
CA LEU A 96 9.24 2.84 -3.14
C LEU A 96 7.98 3.47 -3.70
N VAL A 97 7.29 4.25 -2.90
CA VAL A 97 6.00 4.86 -3.27
C VAL A 97 6.01 6.33 -2.89
N SER A 98 5.96 7.19 -3.88
CA SER A 98 5.84 8.64 -3.71
C SER A 98 4.44 9.07 -4.10
N ILE A 99 3.66 9.63 -3.14
CA ILE A 99 2.27 10.05 -3.38
C ILE A 99 2.22 11.58 -3.44
N SER A 100 1.72 12.12 -4.56
CA SER A 100 1.56 13.56 -4.70
C SER A 100 0.45 14.09 -3.79
N VAL A 101 0.72 15.21 -3.12
CA VAL A 101 -0.30 15.98 -2.37
C VAL A 101 -0.94 17.09 -3.20
N ASP A 102 -0.54 17.24 -4.49
CA ASP A 102 -1.06 18.25 -5.43
C ASP A 102 -1.52 17.57 -6.73
N PRO A 103 -2.52 16.66 -6.69
CA PRO A 103 -2.95 15.92 -7.88
C PRO A 103 -3.54 16.80 -8.98
N ALA A 104 -3.94 18.02 -8.68
CA ALA A 104 -4.41 18.97 -9.68
C ALA A 104 -3.27 19.44 -10.61
N THR A 105 -2.06 19.54 -10.08
CA THR A 105 -0.86 19.95 -10.81
C THR A 105 -0.07 18.74 -11.32
N ASP A 106 0.04 17.70 -10.52
CA ASP A 106 0.93 16.56 -10.72
C ASP A 106 0.28 15.47 -11.56
N THR A 107 0.26 15.68 -12.88
CA THR A 107 -0.20 14.68 -13.86
C THR A 107 0.79 13.51 -13.97
N PRO A 108 0.38 12.33 -14.48
CA PRO A 108 1.28 11.21 -14.74
C PRO A 108 2.54 11.61 -15.52
N THR A 109 2.39 12.41 -16.57
CA THR A 109 3.54 12.91 -17.35
C THR A 109 4.50 13.73 -16.51
N ARG A 110 4.01 14.61 -15.64
CA ARG A 110 4.87 15.40 -14.74
C ARG A 110 5.56 14.52 -13.71
N LEU A 111 4.86 13.53 -13.18
CA LEU A 111 5.44 12.55 -12.26
C LEU A 111 6.57 11.76 -12.93
N LYS A 112 6.38 11.33 -14.17
CA LYS A 112 7.40 10.63 -14.95
C LYS A 112 8.66 11.47 -15.13
N GLU A 113 8.50 12.74 -15.52
CA GLU A 113 9.62 13.67 -15.66
C GLU A 113 10.29 13.98 -14.32
N TYR A 114 9.51 14.09 -13.24
CA TYR A 114 10.03 14.29 -11.90
C TYR A 114 10.88 13.10 -11.43
N GLY A 115 10.40 11.87 -11.63
CA GLY A 115 11.12 10.64 -11.26
C GLY A 115 12.48 10.51 -11.98
N LYS A 116 12.59 10.97 -13.23
CA LYS A 116 13.87 10.99 -13.97
C LYS A 116 14.97 11.79 -13.26
N ARG A 117 14.61 12.86 -12.53
CA ARG A 117 15.57 13.69 -11.79
C ARG A 117 16.27 12.93 -10.65
N PHE A 118 15.66 11.84 -10.20
CA PHE A 118 16.13 10.99 -9.10
C PHE A 118 16.48 9.59 -9.59
N HIS A 119 16.69 9.41 -10.90
CA HIS A 119 17.07 8.13 -11.52
C HIS A 119 16.16 6.98 -11.08
N ALA A 120 14.84 7.27 -10.95
CA ALA A 120 13.87 6.31 -10.49
C ALA A 120 13.84 5.06 -11.39
N ARG A 121 14.01 3.89 -10.79
CA ARG A 121 14.01 2.59 -11.45
C ARG A 121 12.63 1.91 -11.31
N PRO A 122 12.34 0.85 -12.08
CA PRO A 122 11.18 0.00 -11.85
C PRO A 122 11.10 -0.45 -10.38
N GLY A 123 9.91 -0.33 -9.78
CA GLY A 123 9.70 -0.53 -8.34
C GLY A 123 9.63 0.76 -7.52
N TRP A 124 9.94 1.91 -8.13
CA TRP A 124 9.61 3.22 -7.55
C TRP A 124 8.39 3.79 -8.27
N LEU A 125 7.26 3.82 -7.55
CA LEU A 125 5.99 4.33 -8.02
C LEU A 125 5.81 5.79 -7.61
N PHE A 126 5.37 6.62 -8.56
CA PHE A 126 4.90 7.97 -8.30
C PHE A 126 3.40 7.99 -8.56
N LEU A 127 2.62 8.34 -7.54
CA LEU A 127 1.17 8.21 -7.58
C LEU A 127 0.48 9.57 -7.52
N THR A 128 -0.59 9.68 -8.32
CA THR A 128 -1.53 10.80 -8.38
C THR A 128 -2.94 10.23 -8.63
N GLY A 129 -3.89 11.05 -9.02
CA GLY A 129 -5.24 10.59 -9.38
C GLY A 129 -6.30 11.64 -9.12
N LYS A 130 -7.53 11.20 -8.97
CA LYS A 130 -8.61 12.08 -8.50
C LYS A 130 -8.30 12.56 -7.09
N LYS A 131 -8.54 13.86 -6.84
CA LYS A 131 -8.19 14.46 -5.54
C LYS A 131 -8.80 13.69 -4.36
N GLU A 132 -10.05 13.32 -4.44
CA GLU A 132 -10.75 12.58 -3.38
C GLU A 132 -10.12 11.20 -3.09
N ASN A 133 -9.58 10.53 -4.11
CA ASN A 133 -8.92 9.24 -3.96
C ASN A 133 -7.52 9.37 -3.35
N VAL A 134 -6.78 10.40 -3.81
CA VAL A 134 -5.47 10.74 -3.24
C VAL A 134 -5.60 11.15 -1.78
N ASP A 135 -6.55 12.05 -1.47
CA ASP A 135 -6.83 12.50 -0.10
C ASP A 135 -7.20 11.31 0.80
N TRP A 136 -8.01 10.38 0.30
CA TRP A 136 -8.35 9.16 1.04
C TRP A 136 -7.13 8.29 1.34
N ALA A 137 -6.28 8.04 0.34
CA ALA A 137 -5.07 7.25 0.53
C ALA A 137 -4.13 7.91 1.56
N LEU A 138 -3.94 9.23 1.46
CA LEU A 138 -3.14 10.01 2.40
C LEU A 138 -3.74 10.01 3.80
N TYR A 139 -5.07 10.12 3.93
CA TYR A 139 -5.76 10.04 5.21
C TYR A 139 -5.51 8.67 5.89
N LYS A 140 -5.60 7.58 5.14
CA LYS A 140 -5.34 6.22 5.66
C LYS A 140 -3.89 6.01 6.08
N LEU A 141 -2.96 6.71 5.47
CA LEU A 141 -1.55 6.72 5.86
C LEU A 141 -1.24 7.71 7.00
N GLY A 142 -2.21 8.52 7.43
CA GLY A 142 -1.99 9.61 8.39
C GLY A 142 -1.05 10.69 7.86
N GLN A 143 -1.17 11.01 6.55
CA GLN A 143 -0.37 11.99 5.80
C GLN A 143 -1.26 13.00 5.05
N TYR A 144 -2.55 13.00 5.30
CA TYR A 144 -3.47 13.99 4.70
C TYR A 144 -3.14 15.40 5.22
N VAL A 145 -3.16 16.36 4.33
CA VAL A 145 -2.98 17.79 4.60
C VAL A 145 -4.01 18.60 3.79
N GLU A 146 -4.48 19.71 4.34
CA GLU A 146 -5.42 20.59 3.63
C GLU A 146 -4.70 21.36 2.52
N THR A 147 -3.50 21.84 2.80
CA THR A 147 -2.66 22.55 1.85
C THR A 147 -1.39 21.76 1.59
N LYS A 148 -0.92 21.77 0.34
CA LYS A 148 0.29 21.03 -0.04
C LYS A 148 1.55 21.48 0.69
N ASP A 149 1.58 22.72 1.15
CA ASP A 149 2.75 23.28 1.85
C ASP A 149 2.89 22.73 3.28
N ASP A 150 1.83 22.17 3.84
CA ASP A 150 1.80 21.52 5.17
C ASP A 150 2.21 20.03 5.12
N HIS A 151 2.58 19.50 3.94
CA HIS A 151 2.97 18.11 3.81
C HIS A 151 4.15 17.75 4.71
N THR A 152 4.12 16.55 5.27
CA THR A 152 5.10 16.14 6.26
C THR A 152 6.39 15.62 5.61
N ASN A 153 7.49 15.72 6.33
CA ASN A 153 8.79 15.15 5.96
C ASN A 153 8.99 13.74 6.59
N ILE A 154 7.94 12.94 6.62
CA ILE A 154 7.94 11.61 7.22
C ILE A 154 7.92 10.54 6.14
N PHE A 155 8.78 9.53 6.29
CA PHE A 155 8.67 8.27 5.56
C PHE A 155 7.83 7.28 6.37
N ILE A 156 6.94 6.57 5.68
CA ILE A 156 6.22 5.44 6.24
C ILE A 156 6.84 4.18 5.65
N ILE A 157 7.30 3.27 6.50
CA ILE A 157 7.91 2.03 6.09
C ILE A 157 7.00 0.90 6.60
N GLY A 158 6.41 0.15 5.68
CA GLY A 158 5.43 -0.87 5.97
C GLY A 158 5.82 -2.24 5.44
N ASN A 159 5.70 -3.27 6.28
CA ASN A 159 5.68 -4.67 5.87
C ASN A 159 4.23 -5.14 6.04
N GLU A 160 3.45 -5.05 4.94
CA GLU A 160 2.01 -5.28 5.00
C GLU A 160 1.69 -6.73 5.45
N PRO A 161 2.36 -7.79 4.93
CA PRO A 161 2.13 -9.16 5.38
C PRO A 161 2.34 -9.39 6.87
N LYS A 162 3.19 -8.60 7.50
CA LYS A 162 3.49 -8.70 8.94
C LYS A 162 2.68 -7.72 9.78
N GLY A 163 1.94 -6.80 9.16
CA GLY A 163 1.27 -5.70 9.86
C GLY A 163 2.23 -4.74 10.57
N LEU A 164 3.52 -4.73 10.18
CA LEU A 164 4.55 -3.91 10.80
C LEU A 164 4.68 -2.58 10.05
N TRP A 165 4.47 -1.46 10.76
CA TRP A 165 4.57 -0.12 10.21
C TRP A 165 5.43 0.76 11.10
N LYS A 166 6.43 1.42 10.51
CA LYS A 166 7.31 2.40 11.17
C LYS A 166 7.23 3.75 10.47
N LYS A 167 7.48 4.81 11.23
CA LYS A 167 7.67 6.16 10.70
C LYS A 167 9.13 6.58 10.91
N ALA A 168 9.71 7.25 9.93
CA ALA A 168 11.06 7.79 10.02
C ALA A 168 11.10 9.23 9.52
N PHE A 169 12.02 10.03 10.04
CA PHE A 169 12.21 11.40 9.60
C PHE A 169 12.92 11.41 8.24
N GLY A 170 12.23 11.82 7.18
CA GLY A 170 12.70 11.69 5.79
C GLY A 170 13.95 12.51 5.45
N LEU A 171 14.33 13.46 6.31
CA LEU A 171 15.56 14.24 6.21
C LEU A 171 16.69 13.68 7.11
N ALA A 172 16.50 12.55 7.77
CA ALA A 172 17.56 11.87 8.48
C ALA A 172 18.67 11.42 7.51
N LYS A 173 19.82 11.02 8.05
CA LYS A 173 20.92 10.48 7.22
C LYS A 173 20.46 9.24 6.48
N ALA A 174 20.88 9.10 5.23
CA ALA A 174 20.46 7.97 4.38
C ALA A 174 20.79 6.62 5.01
N GLU A 175 21.95 6.50 5.67
CA GLU A 175 22.40 5.27 6.33
C GLU A 175 21.44 4.85 7.47
N GLU A 176 20.88 5.82 8.19
CA GLU A 176 19.88 5.58 9.23
C GLU A 176 18.57 5.11 8.62
N LEU A 177 18.11 5.77 7.55
CA LEU A 177 16.89 5.40 6.84
C LEU A 177 17.00 4.00 6.22
N ILE A 178 18.14 3.69 5.60
CA ILE A 178 18.42 2.36 5.05
C ILE A 178 18.36 1.31 6.15
N ARG A 179 18.96 1.56 7.31
CA ARG A 179 18.91 0.65 8.46
C ARG A 179 17.47 0.41 8.93
N ILE A 180 16.63 1.47 9.02
CA ILE A 180 15.22 1.32 9.42
C ILE A 180 14.45 0.49 8.38
N VAL A 181 14.69 0.70 7.08
CA VAL A 181 14.10 -0.10 6.01
C VAL A 181 14.51 -1.57 6.14
N GLU A 182 15.80 -1.83 6.33
CA GLU A 182 16.33 -3.19 6.55
C GLU A 182 15.74 -3.87 7.79
N ASP A 183 15.55 -3.12 8.88
CA ASP A 183 14.89 -3.65 10.09
C ASP A 183 13.45 -4.08 9.80
N VAL A 184 12.67 -3.30 9.05
CA VAL A 184 11.30 -3.65 8.66
C VAL A 184 11.27 -4.84 7.69
N ILE A 185 12.23 -4.91 6.78
CA ILE A 185 12.38 -6.04 5.86
C ILE A 185 12.65 -7.35 6.63
N ASN A 186 13.55 -7.29 7.62
CA ASN A 186 13.99 -8.45 8.40
C ASN A 186 13.13 -8.71 9.66
N ASP A 187 12.01 -7.98 9.80
CA ASP A 187 11.10 -8.09 10.95
C ASP A 187 11.80 -7.86 12.31
N ARG A 188 12.74 -6.91 12.34
CA ARG A 188 13.43 -6.49 13.56
C ARG A 188 12.71 -5.29 14.17
N MET A 189 12.11 -5.49 15.33
CA MET A 189 11.51 -4.40 16.13
C MET A 189 12.54 -3.73 17.01
#